data_7ada25459ce9b2cd18bc897a5cb5e1f4
#
_entry.id   7ada25459ce9b2cd18bc897a5cb5e1f4
#
_cell.length_a   1.000
_cell.length_b   1.000
_cell.length_c   1.000
_cell.angle_alpha   90.00
_cell.angle_beta   90.00
_cell.angle_gamma   90.00
#
_symmetry.space_group_name_H-M   'P 1'
#
loop_
_entity.id
_entity.type
_entity.pdbx_description
1 polymer ?
#
loop_
_entity_poly.entity_id
_entity_poly.type
_entity_poly.pdbx_seq_one_letter_code
_entity_poly.pdbx_strand_id
1 'polypeptide(L)'
;LLSCGLVSCEKEEMTELEENRKTLFMYMPWASDLIGNFYTNLSDMEESIASTGLSGEKVVVFLSTSPTEATLFEFTCRNGVCRRETLKEYIDLPFTTAEGITAILNDVKAAAPAEVYAMVIGCHGMGWLPVRNEKVRSSGGWKTHWEYEGVPKTRYFGGTTAEYQTEIRDLADGIAGAGLKMEYILFDDCYMSSIEVAYELKDVTDYLIGSTSEIMAYGMPYARIGQYLRGATDSRAVCDGFYDFYSTYTTPCGTLAVTDCSELERLAALMKEINSRYAFDTSLRGSLQRLDGYTPVIFYDYGDYVAHLCTDASLLEAFREQLSRTVPYK
;
A
#
# COMPACT_ATOMS: atom_id res chain seq x y z
N LEU A 1 6.29 -9.74 -75.47
CA LEU A 1 5.76 -8.87 -74.40
C LEU A 1 5.77 -9.68 -73.08
N LEU A 2 6.84 -9.50 -72.31
CA LEU A 2 6.98 -10.05 -70.91
C LEU A 2 6.40 -9.02 -69.96
N SER A 3 5.36 -9.41 -69.21
CA SER A 3 4.82 -8.65 -68.07
C SER A 3 5.60 -9.02 -66.79
N CYS A 4 6.42 -8.12 -66.28
CA CYS A 4 7.00 -8.22 -64.93
C CYS A 4 5.96 -7.79 -63.93
N GLY A 5 5.46 -8.74 -63.12
CA GLY A 5 4.67 -8.47 -61.93
C GLY A 5 5.61 -8.01 -60.80
N LEU A 6 5.41 -6.79 -60.32
CA LEU A 6 6.02 -6.30 -59.11
C LEU A 6 5.31 -6.95 -57.89
N VAL A 7 6.00 -7.84 -57.19
CA VAL A 7 5.56 -8.30 -55.87
C VAL A 7 5.97 -7.23 -54.88
N SER A 8 5.00 -6.50 -54.36
CA SER A 8 5.17 -5.60 -53.23
C SER A 8 5.34 -6.48 -51.99
N CYS A 9 6.54 -6.55 -51.43
CA CYS A 9 6.77 -7.00 -50.06
C CYS A 9 6.30 -5.90 -49.11
N GLU A 10 5.11 -6.05 -48.55
CA GLU A 10 4.76 -5.36 -47.32
C GLU A 10 5.71 -5.88 -46.24
N LYS A 11 6.64 -5.02 -45.80
CA LYS A 11 7.32 -5.21 -44.54
C LYS A 11 6.26 -5.08 -43.45
N GLU A 12 5.86 -6.19 -42.86
CA GLU A 12 5.30 -6.18 -41.53
C GLU A 12 6.36 -5.56 -40.63
N GLU A 13 6.15 -4.33 -40.17
CA GLU A 13 6.86 -3.77 -39.05
C GLU A 13 6.54 -4.69 -37.84
N MET A 14 7.44 -5.60 -37.57
CA MET A 14 7.50 -6.24 -36.25
C MET A 14 7.76 -5.09 -35.25
N THR A 15 6.70 -4.60 -34.62
CA THR A 15 6.79 -3.82 -33.42
C THR A 15 7.53 -4.71 -32.43
N GLU A 16 8.79 -4.37 -32.07
CA GLU A 16 9.44 -4.93 -30.91
C GLU A 16 8.49 -4.72 -29.76
N LEU A 17 7.96 -5.81 -29.20
CA LEU A 17 7.20 -5.76 -27.96
C LEU A 17 8.19 -5.22 -26.91
N GLU A 18 7.99 -3.98 -26.49
CA GLU A 18 8.77 -3.43 -25.38
C GLU A 18 8.68 -4.41 -24.20
N GLU A 19 9.84 -4.86 -23.76
CA GLU A 19 9.95 -5.81 -22.66
C GLU A 19 9.36 -5.16 -21.39
N ASN A 20 8.40 -5.83 -20.76
CA ASN A 20 7.78 -5.33 -19.52
C ASN A 20 8.81 -5.43 -18.39
N ARG A 21 9.42 -4.32 -18.02
CA ARG A 21 10.44 -4.24 -16.97
C ARG A 21 9.83 -4.18 -15.57
N LYS A 22 8.65 -3.57 -15.44
CA LYS A 22 7.99 -3.41 -14.15
C LYS A 22 6.49 -3.65 -14.26
N THR A 23 5.96 -4.40 -13.29
CA THR A 23 4.53 -4.55 -13.08
C THR A 23 4.12 -3.87 -11.78
N LEU A 24 3.28 -2.84 -11.88
CA LEU A 24 2.57 -2.26 -10.76
C LEU A 24 1.27 -3.04 -10.57
N PHE A 25 1.12 -3.67 -9.43
CA PHE A 25 -0.09 -4.40 -9.05
C PHE A 25 -0.91 -3.59 -8.06
N MET A 26 -2.14 -3.22 -8.43
CA MET A 26 -3.10 -2.57 -7.54
C MET A 26 -4.05 -3.63 -6.98
N TYR A 27 -4.00 -3.85 -5.68
CA TYR A 27 -4.82 -4.81 -4.96
C TYR A 27 -5.92 -4.10 -4.19
N MET A 28 -7.16 -4.25 -4.66
CA MET A 28 -8.36 -3.63 -4.10
C MET A 28 -9.31 -4.74 -3.64
N PRO A 29 -9.07 -5.35 -2.45
CA PRO A 29 -9.92 -6.38 -1.91
C PRO A 29 -11.27 -5.80 -1.47
N TRP A 30 -12.24 -6.68 -1.22
CA TRP A 30 -13.59 -6.26 -0.88
C TRP A 30 -13.65 -5.32 0.34
N ALA A 31 -14.15 -4.12 0.11
CA ALA A 31 -14.43 -3.11 1.12
C ALA A 31 -15.72 -2.37 0.70
N SER A 32 -16.87 -2.82 1.23
CA SER A 32 -18.20 -2.49 0.74
C SER A 32 -18.50 -1.00 0.62
N ASP A 33 -18.03 -0.20 1.55
CA ASP A 33 -18.25 1.24 1.64
C ASP A 33 -17.24 2.07 0.81
N LEU A 34 -16.13 1.45 0.35
CA LEU A 34 -15.09 2.12 -0.43
C LEU A 34 -15.16 1.83 -1.94
N ILE A 35 -16.08 0.99 -2.41
CA ILE A 35 -16.14 0.59 -3.82
C ILE A 35 -16.26 1.79 -4.77
N GLY A 36 -17.03 2.82 -4.39
CA GLY A 36 -17.13 4.06 -5.15
C GLY A 36 -15.81 4.82 -5.25
N ASN A 37 -15.02 4.81 -4.17
CA ASN A 37 -13.70 5.42 -4.11
C ASN A 37 -12.71 4.64 -4.98
N PHE A 38 -12.77 3.31 -4.98
CA PHE A 38 -11.95 2.49 -5.87
C PHE A 38 -12.16 2.84 -7.35
N TYR A 39 -13.39 3.02 -7.79
CA TYR A 39 -13.66 3.47 -9.15
C TYR A 39 -13.07 4.84 -9.45
N THR A 40 -13.09 5.78 -8.49
CA THR A 40 -12.44 7.08 -8.60
C THR A 40 -10.92 6.92 -8.72
N ASN A 41 -10.29 6.16 -7.82
CA ASN A 41 -8.85 5.90 -7.84
C ASN A 41 -8.38 5.24 -9.15
N LEU A 42 -9.18 4.30 -9.68
CA LEU A 42 -8.90 3.68 -10.97
C LEU A 42 -9.03 4.65 -12.14
N SER A 43 -10.01 5.56 -12.10
CA SER A 43 -10.15 6.62 -13.11
C SER A 43 -9.00 7.62 -13.04
N ASP A 44 -8.53 7.96 -11.85
CA ASP A 44 -7.37 8.82 -11.63
C ASP A 44 -6.07 8.16 -12.15
N MET A 45 -5.92 6.85 -11.96
CA MET A 45 -4.81 6.09 -12.52
C MET A 45 -4.89 6.06 -14.07
N GLU A 46 -6.07 5.87 -14.65
CA GLU A 46 -6.28 5.97 -16.08
C GLU A 46 -5.90 7.35 -16.62
N GLU A 47 -6.28 8.44 -15.93
CA GLU A 47 -5.89 9.80 -16.30
C GLU A 47 -4.37 9.96 -16.28
N SER A 48 -3.70 9.46 -15.23
CA SER A 48 -2.24 9.45 -15.14
C SER A 48 -1.61 8.69 -16.31
N ILE A 49 -2.13 7.51 -16.65
CA ILE A 49 -1.63 6.70 -17.77
C ILE A 49 -1.90 7.40 -19.13
N ALA A 50 -3.08 7.97 -19.30
CA ALA A 50 -3.44 8.68 -20.54
C ALA A 50 -2.54 9.88 -20.80
N SER A 51 -2.11 10.57 -19.73
CA SER A 51 -1.26 11.77 -19.82
C SER A 51 0.21 11.46 -20.09
N THR A 52 0.75 10.36 -19.56
CA THR A 52 2.18 10.05 -19.61
C THR A 52 2.54 8.78 -20.42
N GLY A 53 1.52 7.98 -20.77
CA GLY A 53 1.72 6.69 -21.44
C GLY A 53 2.16 5.57 -20.51
N LEU A 54 2.35 4.38 -21.11
CA LEU A 54 3.03 3.22 -20.54
C LEU A 54 4.27 2.94 -21.39
N SER A 55 5.45 2.85 -20.77
CA SER A 55 6.72 2.68 -21.46
C SER A 55 7.61 1.67 -20.73
N GLY A 56 7.43 0.39 -21.08
CA GLY A 56 8.13 -0.72 -20.43
C GLY A 56 7.61 -1.03 -19.03
N GLU A 57 6.36 -0.65 -18.73
CA GLU A 57 5.64 -1.04 -17.52
C GLU A 57 4.21 -1.46 -17.81
N LYS A 58 3.65 -2.32 -16.95
CA LYS A 58 2.25 -2.71 -16.91
C LYS A 58 1.61 -2.33 -15.58
N VAL A 59 0.32 -2.00 -15.63
CA VAL A 59 -0.51 -1.79 -14.45
C VAL A 59 -1.62 -2.82 -14.46
N VAL A 60 -1.59 -3.71 -13.48
CA VAL A 60 -2.56 -4.79 -13.30
C VAL A 60 -3.36 -4.53 -12.03
N VAL A 61 -4.65 -4.73 -12.08
CA VAL A 61 -5.57 -4.44 -10.98
C VAL A 61 -6.36 -5.69 -10.62
N PHE A 62 -6.36 -6.06 -9.35
CA PHE A 62 -7.36 -6.93 -8.75
C PHE A 62 -8.42 -6.07 -8.07
N LEU A 63 -9.64 -6.13 -8.55
CA LEU A 63 -10.78 -5.40 -8.01
C LEU A 63 -11.86 -6.36 -7.55
N SER A 64 -12.14 -6.39 -6.26
CA SER A 64 -13.27 -7.12 -5.69
C SER A 64 -14.51 -6.23 -5.74
N THR A 65 -15.53 -6.66 -6.47
CA THR A 65 -16.80 -5.91 -6.64
C THR A 65 -17.91 -6.39 -5.72
N SER A 66 -17.74 -7.58 -5.15
CA SER A 66 -18.60 -8.17 -4.14
C SER A 66 -17.78 -9.08 -3.21
N PRO A 67 -18.35 -9.60 -2.12
CA PRO A 67 -17.68 -10.58 -1.27
C PRO A 67 -17.16 -11.82 -2.00
N THR A 68 -17.80 -12.19 -3.11
CA THR A 68 -17.57 -13.44 -3.83
C THR A 68 -17.04 -13.25 -5.24
N GLU A 69 -17.04 -12.02 -5.75
CA GLU A 69 -16.65 -11.74 -7.14
C GLU A 69 -15.52 -10.72 -7.20
N ALA A 70 -14.53 -11.03 -7.99
CA ALA A 70 -13.43 -10.12 -8.29
C ALA A 70 -12.97 -10.29 -9.75
N THR A 71 -12.35 -9.23 -10.27
CA THR A 71 -11.79 -9.22 -11.63
C THR A 71 -10.33 -8.80 -11.57
N LEU A 72 -9.48 -9.54 -12.27
CA LEU A 72 -8.12 -9.13 -12.61
C LEU A 72 -8.15 -8.53 -14.01
N PHE A 73 -7.66 -7.31 -14.17
CA PHE A 73 -7.55 -6.64 -15.46
C PHE A 73 -6.26 -5.85 -15.56
N GLU A 74 -5.83 -5.54 -16.78
CA GLU A 74 -4.74 -4.61 -17.03
C GLU A 74 -5.23 -3.32 -17.70
N PHE A 75 -4.54 -2.23 -17.44
CA PHE A 75 -4.70 -1.01 -18.22
C PHE A 75 -3.88 -1.11 -19.50
N THR A 76 -4.53 -0.94 -20.64
CA THR A 76 -3.88 -0.72 -21.92
C THR A 76 -4.19 0.70 -22.40
N CYS A 77 -3.18 1.38 -22.94
CA CYS A 77 -3.36 2.75 -23.42
C CYS A 77 -2.71 2.94 -24.78
N ARG A 78 -3.51 3.40 -25.76
CA ARG A 78 -3.03 3.72 -27.11
C ARG A 78 -3.51 5.11 -27.51
N ASN A 79 -2.61 5.98 -27.90
CA ASN A 79 -2.91 7.36 -28.32
C ASN A 79 -3.73 8.14 -27.28
N GLY A 80 -3.40 7.99 -26.00
CA GLY A 80 -4.10 8.66 -24.89
C GLY A 80 -5.48 8.07 -24.55
N VAL A 81 -5.89 6.98 -25.19
CA VAL A 81 -7.13 6.27 -24.87
C VAL A 81 -6.79 5.01 -24.09
N CYS A 82 -7.17 4.99 -22.82
CA CYS A 82 -6.99 3.84 -21.95
C CYS A 82 -8.21 2.92 -21.94
N ARG A 83 -7.97 1.64 -21.73
CA ARG A 83 -8.98 0.59 -21.59
C ARG A 83 -8.59 -0.36 -20.47
N ARG A 84 -9.58 -0.99 -19.87
CA ARG A 84 -9.43 -2.09 -18.91
C ARG A 84 -9.64 -3.40 -19.65
N GLU A 85 -8.58 -4.17 -19.81
CA GLU A 85 -8.65 -5.48 -20.47
C GLU A 85 -8.71 -6.57 -19.41
N THR A 86 -9.84 -7.29 -19.32
CA THR A 86 -10.04 -8.36 -18.35
C THR A 86 -9.09 -9.51 -18.64
N LEU A 87 -8.30 -9.89 -17.65
CA LEU A 87 -7.37 -11.02 -17.70
C LEU A 87 -7.99 -12.27 -17.07
N LYS A 88 -8.71 -12.12 -15.97
CA LYS A 88 -9.34 -13.23 -15.24
C LYS A 88 -10.49 -12.75 -14.37
N GLU A 89 -11.52 -13.57 -14.24
CA GLU A 89 -12.62 -13.41 -13.28
C GLU A 89 -12.47 -14.46 -12.17
N TYR A 90 -12.83 -14.07 -10.94
CA TYR A 90 -12.78 -14.93 -9.77
C TYR A 90 -14.15 -15.02 -9.13
N ILE A 91 -14.50 -16.24 -8.70
CA ILE A 91 -15.71 -16.52 -7.91
C ILE A 91 -15.26 -17.29 -6.66
N ASP A 92 -15.73 -16.84 -5.49
CA ASP A 92 -15.47 -17.45 -4.19
C ASP A 92 -13.97 -17.64 -3.86
N LEU A 93 -13.09 -16.76 -4.38
CA LEU A 93 -11.67 -16.81 -4.05
C LEU A 93 -11.44 -16.30 -2.62
N PRO A 94 -10.70 -17.03 -1.77
CA PRO A 94 -10.37 -16.58 -0.41
C PRO A 94 -9.24 -15.52 -0.43
N PHE A 95 -9.52 -14.34 -0.97
CA PHE A 95 -8.54 -13.28 -1.23
C PHE A 95 -7.91 -12.69 0.05
N THR A 96 -8.41 -13.02 1.24
CA THR A 96 -7.88 -12.58 2.54
C THR A 96 -6.84 -13.51 3.15
N THR A 97 -6.57 -14.66 2.51
CA THR A 97 -5.63 -15.67 3.01
C THR A 97 -4.31 -15.65 2.23
N ALA A 98 -3.24 -16.14 2.85
CA ALA A 98 -1.94 -16.25 2.21
C ALA A 98 -2.01 -17.04 0.90
N GLU A 99 -2.76 -18.16 0.87
CA GLU A 99 -2.94 -19.00 -0.33
C GLU A 99 -3.69 -18.25 -1.43
N GLY A 100 -4.74 -17.50 -1.08
CA GLY A 100 -5.52 -16.71 -2.03
C GLY A 100 -4.70 -15.57 -2.63
N ILE A 101 -3.93 -14.86 -1.80
CA ILE A 101 -3.00 -13.81 -2.27
C ILE A 101 -1.91 -14.42 -3.17
N THR A 102 -1.34 -15.56 -2.80
CA THR A 102 -0.37 -16.29 -3.63
C THR A 102 -0.96 -16.64 -4.99
N ALA A 103 -2.21 -17.12 -5.03
CA ALA A 103 -2.88 -17.47 -6.28
C ALA A 103 -3.06 -16.24 -7.19
N ILE A 104 -3.54 -15.12 -6.64
CA ILE A 104 -3.68 -13.85 -7.37
C ILE A 104 -2.34 -13.38 -7.93
N LEU A 105 -1.28 -13.36 -7.10
CA LEU A 105 0.04 -12.92 -7.51
C LEU A 105 0.67 -13.83 -8.58
N ASN A 106 0.40 -15.12 -8.56
CA ASN A 106 0.81 -16.03 -9.63
C ASN A 106 0.07 -15.73 -10.94
N ASP A 107 -1.22 -15.38 -10.90
CA ASP A 107 -1.97 -14.94 -12.08
C ASP A 107 -1.42 -13.62 -12.63
N VAL A 108 -1.06 -12.66 -11.74
CA VAL A 108 -0.39 -11.41 -12.14
C VAL A 108 0.94 -11.69 -12.82
N LYS A 109 1.79 -12.57 -12.25
CA LYS A 109 3.07 -12.96 -12.85
C LYS A 109 2.90 -13.61 -14.22
N ALA A 110 1.86 -14.42 -14.38
CA ALA A 110 1.58 -15.10 -15.65
C ALA A 110 1.11 -14.12 -16.74
N ALA A 111 0.28 -13.14 -16.37
CA ALA A 111 -0.28 -12.15 -17.30
C ALA A 111 0.68 -10.99 -17.60
N ALA A 112 1.48 -10.60 -16.61
CA ALA A 112 2.39 -9.45 -16.69
C ALA A 112 3.76 -9.80 -16.08
N PRO A 113 4.53 -10.73 -16.68
CA PRO A 113 5.85 -11.06 -16.20
C PRO A 113 6.77 -9.83 -16.29
N ALA A 114 7.57 -9.58 -15.24
CA ALA A 114 8.47 -8.45 -15.16
C ALA A 114 9.69 -8.78 -14.29
N GLU A 115 10.75 -7.98 -14.40
CA GLU A 115 11.90 -8.05 -13.51
C GLU A 115 11.59 -7.45 -12.13
N VAL A 116 10.77 -6.40 -12.11
CA VAL A 116 10.40 -5.64 -10.92
C VAL A 116 8.89 -5.68 -10.71
N TYR A 117 8.49 -5.94 -9.48
CA TYR A 117 7.09 -5.85 -9.06
C TYR A 117 6.94 -4.82 -7.94
N ALA A 118 5.88 -4.04 -8.01
CA ALA A 118 5.47 -3.13 -6.95
C ALA A 118 3.98 -3.32 -6.66
N MET A 119 3.57 -3.03 -5.44
CA MET A 119 2.19 -3.26 -5.01
C MET A 119 1.59 -2.01 -4.39
N VAL A 120 0.36 -1.70 -4.77
CA VAL A 120 -0.52 -0.73 -4.11
C VAL A 120 -1.68 -1.50 -3.50
N ILE A 121 -2.00 -1.23 -2.25
CA ILE A 121 -3.14 -1.84 -1.54
C ILE A 121 -4.10 -0.71 -1.18
N GLY A 122 -5.36 -0.82 -1.60
CA GLY A 122 -6.39 0.16 -1.32
C GLY A 122 -7.60 -0.49 -0.65
N CYS A 123 -7.83 -0.16 0.63
CA CYS A 123 -8.96 -0.63 1.42
C CYS A 123 -9.03 0.10 2.77
N HIS A 124 -9.59 -0.49 3.81
CA HIS A 124 -9.43 -0.02 5.18
C HIS A 124 -8.14 -0.56 5.80
N GLY A 125 -7.51 0.21 6.69
CA GLY A 125 -6.31 -0.19 7.42
C GLY A 125 -6.38 0.15 8.91
N MET A 126 -5.81 -0.70 9.75
CA MET A 126 -5.70 -0.51 11.21
C MET A 126 -4.33 -0.90 11.77
N GLY A 127 -3.30 -0.73 10.95
CA GLY A 127 -1.93 -0.98 11.36
C GLY A 127 -1.71 -2.43 11.79
N TRP A 128 -0.95 -2.60 12.86
CA TRP A 128 -0.52 -3.89 13.39
C TRP A 128 -1.57 -4.64 14.23
N LEU A 129 -2.76 -4.06 14.43
CA LEU A 129 -3.79 -4.70 15.24
C LEU A 129 -4.33 -5.96 14.54
N PRO A 130 -4.47 -7.09 15.26
CA PRO A 130 -4.90 -8.35 14.65
C PRO A 130 -6.39 -8.35 14.31
N VAL A 131 -6.78 -9.14 13.31
CA VAL A 131 -8.18 -9.50 13.06
C VAL A 131 -8.78 -10.14 14.30
N ARG A 132 -9.85 -9.57 14.85
CA ARG A 132 -10.49 -10.09 16.05
C ARG A 132 -11.87 -10.64 15.74
N ASN A 133 -12.17 -11.82 16.27
CA ASN A 133 -13.53 -12.36 16.28
C ASN A 133 -14.48 -11.44 17.03
N GLU A 134 -15.70 -11.26 16.54
CA GLU A 134 -16.72 -10.33 17.06
C GLU A 134 -17.01 -10.45 18.57
N LYS A 135 -16.75 -11.59 19.19
CA LYS A 135 -16.95 -11.82 20.63
C LYS A 135 -16.09 -10.93 21.54
N VAL A 136 -15.01 -10.34 21.04
CA VAL A 136 -14.14 -9.45 21.81
C VAL A 136 -14.52 -7.96 21.65
N ARG A 137 -15.40 -7.65 20.68
CA ARG A 137 -15.86 -6.28 20.38
C ARG A 137 -16.82 -5.70 21.41
N SER A 138 -17.43 -6.52 22.28
CA SER A 138 -18.53 -6.10 23.16
C SER A 138 -18.12 -5.40 24.45
N SER A 139 -16.85 -5.26 24.77
CA SER A 139 -16.39 -4.75 26.08
C SER A 139 -15.77 -3.36 26.11
N GLY A 140 -15.83 -2.59 25.02
CA GLY A 140 -15.32 -1.22 25.03
C GLY A 140 -15.45 -0.60 23.64
N GLY A 141 -16.55 0.10 23.41
CA GLY A 141 -16.78 0.82 22.16
C GLY A 141 -15.69 1.89 21.95
N TRP A 142 -14.88 1.71 20.95
CA TRP A 142 -13.92 2.72 20.51
C TRP A 142 -14.67 3.79 19.73
N LYS A 143 -14.52 5.04 20.14
CA LYS A 143 -15.16 6.16 19.48
C LYS A 143 -14.09 6.96 18.76
N THR A 144 -14.29 7.20 17.47
CA THR A 144 -13.57 8.25 16.76
C THR A 144 -14.27 9.59 17.02
N HIS A 145 -13.53 10.68 16.98
CA HIS A 145 -14.08 12.03 16.92
C HIS A 145 -13.76 12.67 15.57
N TRP A 146 -13.56 11.82 14.60
CA TRP A 146 -13.24 12.20 13.25
C TRP A 146 -14.52 12.58 12.46
N GLU A 147 -14.33 13.14 11.28
CA GLU A 147 -15.32 13.79 10.42
C GLU A 147 -16.57 12.93 10.07
N TYR A 148 -16.50 11.62 10.25
CA TYR A 148 -17.60 10.70 10.00
C TYR A 148 -18.22 10.20 11.30
N GLU A 149 -19.53 10.41 11.48
CA GLU A 149 -20.31 9.71 12.51
C GLU A 149 -20.36 8.21 12.18
N GLY A 150 -19.31 7.52 12.50
CA GLY A 150 -19.22 6.08 12.34
C GLY A 150 -17.88 5.59 12.85
N VAL A 151 -17.93 4.53 13.64
CA VAL A 151 -16.72 3.87 14.13
C VAL A 151 -16.06 3.17 12.93
N PRO A 152 -14.82 3.48 12.53
CA PRO A 152 -14.07 2.57 11.70
C PRO A 152 -14.01 1.24 12.43
N LYS A 153 -14.65 0.22 11.88
CA LYS A 153 -14.81 -1.08 12.55
C LYS A 153 -13.63 -2.01 12.26
N THR A 154 -12.53 -1.47 11.74
CA THR A 154 -11.48 -2.25 11.10
C THR A 154 -10.18 -2.21 11.89
N ARG A 155 -9.44 -3.33 11.97
CA ARG A 155 -8.19 -3.49 12.71
C ARG A 155 -7.21 -4.39 11.96
N TYR A 156 -6.94 -4.14 10.70
CA TYR A 156 -6.14 -4.91 9.75
C TYR A 156 -6.22 -4.13 8.46
N PHE A 157 -5.90 -4.69 7.35
CA PHE A 157 -6.37 -4.12 6.10
C PHE A 157 -7.48 -4.99 5.48
N GLY A 158 -8.36 -4.40 4.70
CA GLY A 158 -9.45 -5.10 4.02
C GLY A 158 -10.83 -4.50 4.29
N GLY A 159 -11.83 -5.34 4.41
CA GLY A 159 -13.22 -4.95 4.54
C GLY A 159 -13.66 -4.59 5.96
N THR A 160 -14.94 -4.28 6.09
CA THR A 160 -15.54 -3.80 7.36
C THR A 160 -15.84 -4.92 8.35
N THR A 161 -15.81 -6.20 7.93
CA THR A 161 -16.05 -7.37 8.79
C THR A 161 -14.86 -8.32 8.77
N ALA A 162 -14.68 -9.10 9.83
CA ALA A 162 -13.51 -9.94 10.05
C ALA A 162 -13.24 -10.94 8.92
N GLU A 163 -14.26 -11.40 8.25
CA GLU A 163 -14.15 -12.35 7.13
C GLU A 163 -13.52 -11.76 5.87
N TYR A 164 -13.54 -10.41 5.75
CA TYR A 164 -12.95 -9.68 4.60
C TYR A 164 -11.70 -8.93 4.98
N GLN A 165 -11.07 -9.32 6.06
CA GLN A 165 -9.91 -8.69 6.65
C GLN A 165 -8.70 -9.61 6.55
N THR A 166 -7.57 -9.04 6.18
CA THR A 166 -6.32 -9.75 5.96
C THR A 166 -5.33 -9.39 7.07
N GLU A 167 -4.77 -10.41 7.72
CA GLU A 167 -3.62 -10.21 8.60
C GLU A 167 -2.40 -9.78 7.80
N ILE A 168 -1.59 -8.88 8.36
CA ILE A 168 -0.34 -8.45 7.70
C ILE A 168 0.57 -9.64 7.40
N ARG A 169 0.57 -10.65 8.27
CA ARG A 169 1.33 -11.87 8.07
C ARG A 169 0.85 -12.67 6.87
N ASP A 170 -0.47 -12.78 6.65
CA ASP A 170 -1.03 -13.46 5.48
C ASP A 170 -0.62 -12.76 4.18
N LEU A 171 -0.49 -11.41 4.19
CA LEU A 171 0.06 -10.66 3.07
C LEU A 171 1.54 -11.02 2.84
N ALA A 172 2.35 -11.01 3.90
CA ALA A 172 3.77 -11.36 3.80
C ALA A 172 3.96 -12.78 3.27
N ASP A 173 3.25 -13.75 3.87
CA ASP A 173 3.30 -15.16 3.48
C ASP A 173 2.78 -15.36 2.04
N GLY A 174 1.75 -14.61 1.63
CA GLY A 174 1.20 -14.65 0.28
C GLY A 174 2.17 -14.14 -0.79
N ILE A 175 2.87 -13.02 -0.51
CA ILE A 175 3.91 -12.48 -1.41
C ILE A 175 5.09 -13.45 -1.49
N ALA A 176 5.57 -13.96 -0.34
CA ALA A 176 6.65 -14.94 -0.29
C ALA A 176 6.27 -16.24 -1.00
N GLY A 177 5.03 -16.72 -0.84
CA GLY A 177 4.49 -17.91 -1.51
C GLY A 177 4.48 -17.80 -3.04
N ALA A 178 4.29 -16.60 -3.57
CA ALA A 178 4.42 -16.32 -5.00
C ALA A 178 5.89 -16.21 -5.47
N GLY A 179 6.87 -16.30 -4.56
CA GLY A 179 8.29 -16.12 -4.84
C GLY A 179 8.62 -14.70 -5.30
N LEU A 180 7.91 -13.70 -4.79
CA LEU A 180 8.12 -12.29 -5.11
C LEU A 180 8.76 -11.55 -3.95
N LYS A 181 9.45 -10.46 -4.30
CA LYS A 181 9.76 -9.35 -3.41
C LYS A 181 9.38 -8.07 -4.14
N MET A 182 8.60 -7.23 -3.49
CA MET A 182 8.13 -5.97 -4.06
C MET A 182 9.23 -4.91 -3.96
N GLU A 183 9.39 -4.09 -4.99
CA GLU A 183 10.22 -2.88 -4.89
C GLU A 183 9.65 -1.95 -3.81
N TYR A 184 8.34 -1.81 -3.78
CA TYR A 184 7.63 -1.16 -2.67
C TYR A 184 6.23 -1.75 -2.50
N ILE A 185 5.70 -1.62 -1.28
CA ILE A 185 4.27 -1.74 -0.97
C ILE A 185 3.79 -0.36 -0.54
N LEU A 186 2.83 0.20 -1.28
CA LEU A 186 2.13 1.43 -0.90
C LEU A 186 0.76 1.05 -0.34
N PHE A 187 0.50 1.43 0.89
CA PHE A 187 -0.81 1.32 1.49
C PHE A 187 -1.61 2.63 1.30
N ASP A 188 -2.65 2.55 0.51
CA ASP A 188 -3.70 3.57 0.41
C ASP A 188 -4.76 3.30 1.49
N ASP A 189 -4.27 3.17 2.74
CA ASP A 189 -5.02 2.71 3.91
C ASP A 189 -4.58 3.48 5.14
N CYS A 190 -5.46 3.56 6.15
CA CYS A 190 -5.16 4.21 7.43
C CYS A 190 -4.16 3.41 8.26
N TYR A 191 -3.23 4.09 8.97
CA TYR A 191 -2.33 3.53 10.00
C TYR A 191 -1.33 2.46 9.54
N MET A 192 -1.12 2.28 8.24
CA MET A 192 -0.29 1.18 7.72
C MET A 192 1.21 1.48 7.71
N SER A 193 1.66 2.69 8.06
CA SER A 193 3.09 3.02 8.20
C SER A 193 3.56 2.91 9.67
N SER A 194 3.02 1.96 10.43
CA SER A 194 3.56 1.64 11.76
C SER A 194 4.81 0.78 11.63
N ILE A 195 5.71 0.88 12.64
CA ILE A 195 6.97 0.13 12.62
C ILE A 195 6.73 -1.38 12.66
N GLU A 196 5.65 -1.83 13.29
CA GLU A 196 5.28 -3.23 13.40
C GLU A 196 4.85 -3.79 12.03
N VAL A 197 4.08 -3.03 11.26
CA VAL A 197 3.69 -3.41 9.88
C VAL A 197 4.93 -3.47 8.99
N ALA A 198 5.78 -2.46 9.06
CA ALA A 198 7.01 -2.42 8.26
C ALA A 198 7.92 -3.61 8.59
N TYR A 199 8.08 -3.96 9.87
CA TYR A 199 8.93 -5.06 10.30
C TYR A 199 8.40 -6.43 9.83
N GLU A 200 7.09 -6.64 9.85
CA GLU A 200 6.48 -7.89 9.35
C GLU A 200 6.64 -8.06 7.83
N LEU A 201 6.64 -6.95 7.08
CA LEU A 201 6.74 -6.96 5.62
C LEU A 201 8.19 -6.85 5.08
N LYS A 202 9.19 -6.61 5.92
CA LYS A 202 10.57 -6.28 5.53
C LYS A 202 11.26 -7.29 4.60
N ASP A 203 10.87 -8.55 4.68
CA ASP A 203 11.48 -9.62 3.89
C ASP A 203 10.83 -9.75 2.49
N VAL A 204 9.65 -9.15 2.29
CA VAL A 204 8.87 -9.23 1.06
C VAL A 204 8.72 -7.89 0.32
N THR A 205 9.30 -6.82 0.87
CA THR A 205 9.37 -5.51 0.18
C THR A 205 10.67 -4.79 0.52
N ASP A 206 11.16 -3.95 -0.41
CA ASP A 206 12.32 -3.09 -0.16
C ASP A 206 11.89 -1.80 0.54
N TYR A 207 10.75 -1.23 0.14
CA TYR A 207 10.19 -0.02 0.75
C TYR A 207 8.73 -0.21 1.14
N LEU A 208 8.33 0.44 2.23
CA LEU A 208 6.93 0.58 2.60
C LEU A 208 6.57 2.05 2.55
N ILE A 209 5.49 2.38 1.84
CA ILE A 209 4.94 3.74 1.73
C ILE A 209 3.55 3.72 2.36
N GLY A 210 3.28 4.60 3.30
CA GLY A 210 1.98 4.61 3.97
C GLY A 210 1.83 5.77 4.96
N SER A 211 0.66 5.84 5.56
CA SER A 211 0.32 6.83 6.57
C SER A 211 0.43 6.25 7.98
N THR A 212 0.91 7.06 8.93
CA THR A 212 0.87 6.75 10.37
C THR A 212 -0.46 7.15 11.01
N SER A 213 -1.29 7.88 10.28
CA SER A 213 -2.62 8.35 10.70
C SER A 213 -3.70 7.89 9.72
N GLU A 214 -4.92 8.40 9.88
CA GLU A 214 -6.00 8.14 8.92
C GLU A 214 -5.70 8.79 7.57
N ILE A 215 -6.14 8.13 6.50
CA ILE A 215 -6.24 8.66 5.14
C ILE A 215 -7.72 8.85 4.83
N MET A 216 -8.07 9.98 4.18
CA MET A 216 -9.43 10.24 3.75
C MET A 216 -9.92 9.20 2.74
N ALA A 217 -11.21 8.98 2.66
CA ALA A 217 -11.83 8.00 1.75
C ALA A 217 -11.50 8.21 0.26
N TYR A 218 -11.09 9.43 -0.14
CA TYR A 218 -10.56 9.68 -1.47
C TYR A 218 -9.30 8.86 -1.76
N GLY A 219 -8.48 8.61 -0.75
CA GLY A 219 -7.25 7.85 -0.86
C GLY A 219 -6.10 8.62 -1.50
N MET A 220 -5.26 7.91 -2.24
CA MET A 220 -4.10 8.50 -2.94
C MET A 220 -4.53 9.26 -4.19
N PRO A 221 -3.96 10.45 -4.45
CA PRO A 221 -4.28 11.26 -5.63
C PRO A 221 -3.60 10.71 -6.89
N TYR A 222 -4.05 9.54 -7.40
CA TYR A 222 -3.37 8.80 -8.47
C TYR A 222 -3.21 9.58 -9.77
N ALA A 223 -4.09 10.53 -10.08
CA ALA A 223 -3.92 11.42 -11.23
C ALA A 223 -2.61 12.21 -11.17
N ARG A 224 -2.14 12.54 -9.95
CA ARG A 224 -0.89 13.28 -9.72
C ARG A 224 0.32 12.37 -9.52
N ILE A 225 0.16 11.32 -8.70
CA ILE A 225 1.30 10.49 -8.26
C ILE A 225 1.50 9.24 -9.10
N GLY A 226 0.51 8.80 -9.90
CA GLY A 226 0.53 7.53 -10.61
C GLY A 226 1.75 7.35 -11.53
N GLN A 227 2.24 8.43 -12.14
CA GLN A 227 3.46 8.38 -12.96
C GLN A 227 4.72 8.04 -12.15
N TYR A 228 4.80 8.42 -10.87
CA TYR A 228 5.94 8.17 -9.99
C TYR A 228 5.89 6.79 -9.32
N LEU A 229 4.76 6.10 -9.41
CA LEU A 229 4.57 4.72 -8.96
C LEU A 229 4.92 3.70 -10.05
N ARG A 230 4.75 4.09 -11.32
CA ARG A 230 5.05 3.28 -12.50
C ARG A 230 6.51 3.51 -12.95
N GLY A 231 7.03 2.72 -13.83
CA GLY A 231 8.38 2.90 -14.36
C GLY A 231 9.45 3.05 -13.26
N ALA A 232 10.29 4.07 -13.35
CA ALA A 232 11.24 4.41 -12.30
C ALA A 232 10.52 5.06 -11.12
N THR A 233 10.52 4.39 -9.97
CA THR A 233 9.84 4.88 -8.76
C THR A 233 10.52 6.13 -8.21
N ASP A 234 9.72 7.17 -7.96
CA ASP A 234 10.14 8.35 -7.21
C ASP A 234 9.26 8.51 -5.96
N SER A 235 9.66 7.83 -4.89
CA SER A 235 8.93 7.84 -3.62
C SER A 235 8.81 9.25 -3.02
N ARG A 236 9.78 10.13 -3.28
CA ARG A 236 9.72 11.52 -2.81
C ARG A 236 8.62 12.27 -3.55
N ALA A 237 8.59 12.18 -4.88
CA ALA A 237 7.55 12.82 -5.68
C ALA A 237 6.14 12.25 -5.35
N VAL A 238 6.04 10.97 -4.95
CA VAL A 238 4.79 10.40 -4.42
C VAL A 238 4.36 11.14 -3.16
N CYS A 239 5.25 11.32 -2.18
CA CYS A 239 4.94 12.05 -0.94
C CYS A 239 4.66 13.53 -1.20
N ASP A 240 5.44 14.20 -2.03
CA ASP A 240 5.23 15.60 -2.40
C ASP A 240 3.86 15.78 -3.08
N GLY A 241 3.48 14.90 -4.01
CA GLY A 241 2.19 14.94 -4.68
C GLY A 241 1.00 14.68 -3.75
N PHE A 242 1.17 13.81 -2.76
CA PHE A 242 0.19 13.59 -1.68
C PHE A 242 0.04 14.86 -0.83
N TYR A 243 1.16 15.44 -0.39
CA TYR A 243 1.15 16.67 0.40
C TYR A 243 0.48 17.83 -0.36
N ASP A 244 0.84 18.03 -1.62
CA ASP A 244 0.26 19.09 -2.46
C ASP A 244 -1.26 18.96 -2.62
N PHE A 245 -1.74 17.74 -2.71
CA PHE A 245 -3.18 17.47 -2.80
C PHE A 245 -3.87 17.75 -1.46
N TYR A 246 -3.42 17.13 -0.38
CA TYR A 246 -4.11 17.22 0.91
C TYR A 246 -3.89 18.53 1.65
N SER A 247 -2.81 19.29 1.37
CA SER A 247 -2.63 20.64 1.90
C SER A 247 -3.68 21.62 1.40
N THR A 248 -4.28 21.34 0.23
CA THR A 248 -5.34 22.14 -0.38
C THR A 248 -6.74 21.53 -0.23
N TYR A 249 -6.84 20.39 0.46
CA TYR A 249 -8.12 19.74 0.73
C TYR A 249 -8.99 20.59 1.65
N THR A 250 -10.31 20.37 1.66
CA THR A 250 -11.26 21.16 2.48
C THR A 250 -10.85 21.24 3.96
N THR A 251 -10.35 20.13 4.49
CA THR A 251 -9.70 20.06 5.81
C THR A 251 -8.29 19.50 5.57
N PRO A 252 -7.23 20.31 5.57
CA PRO A 252 -5.88 19.82 5.37
C PRO A 252 -5.51 18.74 6.40
N CYS A 253 -5.10 17.57 5.95
CA CYS A 253 -4.88 16.41 6.80
C CYS A 253 -4.02 15.36 6.10
N GLY A 254 -3.67 14.32 6.86
CA GLY A 254 -2.94 13.17 6.35
C GLY A 254 -1.43 13.27 6.57
N THR A 255 -0.81 12.12 6.61
CA THR A 255 0.64 11.93 6.65
C THR A 255 1.01 10.89 5.61
N LEU A 256 2.21 10.96 5.07
CA LEU A 256 2.76 9.90 4.22
C LEU A 256 4.25 9.80 4.49
N ALA A 257 4.75 8.58 4.63
CA ALA A 257 6.16 8.32 4.89
C ALA A 257 6.67 7.14 4.06
N VAL A 258 7.98 7.15 3.82
CA VAL A 258 8.70 6.07 3.15
C VAL A 258 9.60 5.39 4.18
N THR A 259 9.41 4.10 4.38
CA THR A 259 10.25 3.26 5.24
C THR A 259 11.18 2.41 4.38
N ASP A 260 12.48 2.51 4.60
CA ASP A 260 13.49 1.61 4.04
C ASP A 260 13.55 0.33 4.88
N CYS A 261 13.04 -0.76 4.33
CA CYS A 261 12.93 -2.03 5.06
C CYS A 261 14.31 -2.65 5.36
N SER A 262 15.36 -2.30 4.62
CA SER A 262 16.72 -2.79 4.85
C SER A 262 17.34 -2.27 6.16
N GLU A 263 16.83 -1.16 6.69
CA GLU A 263 17.31 -0.52 7.91
C GLU A 263 16.58 -1.00 9.20
N LEU A 264 15.51 -1.79 9.04
CA LEU A 264 14.64 -2.18 10.17
C LEU A 264 15.32 -3.08 11.20
N GLU A 265 16.21 -3.99 10.77
CA GLU A 265 16.94 -4.86 11.70
C GLU A 265 17.86 -4.07 12.64
N ARG A 266 18.49 -3.02 12.13
CA ARG A 266 19.33 -2.13 12.96
C ARG A 266 18.49 -1.34 13.96
N LEU A 267 17.33 -0.84 13.50
CA LEU A 267 16.39 -0.15 14.39
C LEU A 267 15.84 -1.07 15.47
N ALA A 268 15.48 -2.31 15.11
CA ALA A 268 15.02 -3.34 16.05
C ALA A 268 16.09 -3.71 17.08
N ALA A 269 17.36 -3.79 16.69
CA ALA A 269 18.48 -4.06 17.59
C ALA A 269 18.64 -2.94 18.63
N LEU A 270 18.57 -1.66 18.21
CA LEU A 270 18.59 -0.52 19.13
C LEU A 270 17.39 -0.54 20.07
N MET A 271 16.20 -0.82 19.55
CA MET A 271 14.99 -0.89 20.37
C MET A 271 15.05 -2.03 21.39
N LYS A 272 15.61 -3.18 21.00
CA LYS A 272 15.88 -4.30 21.92
C LYS A 272 16.81 -3.89 23.06
N GLU A 273 17.86 -3.13 22.74
CA GLU A 273 18.79 -2.60 23.75
C GLU A 273 18.07 -1.62 24.71
N ILE A 274 17.31 -0.67 24.17
CA ILE A 274 16.52 0.29 24.94
C ILE A 274 15.56 -0.45 25.88
N ASN A 275 14.76 -1.38 25.35
CA ASN A 275 13.79 -2.16 26.14
C ASN A 275 14.44 -3.06 27.20
N SER A 276 15.70 -3.44 27.03
CA SER A 276 16.43 -4.21 28.05
C SER A 276 16.84 -3.38 29.26
N ARG A 277 16.91 -2.06 29.13
CA ARG A 277 17.38 -1.11 30.14
C ARG A 277 16.26 -0.28 30.76
N TYR A 278 15.20 0.00 29.99
CA TYR A 278 14.14 0.93 30.36
C TYR A 278 12.77 0.28 30.27
N ALA A 279 11.90 0.63 31.20
CA ALA A 279 10.47 0.31 31.15
C ALA A 279 9.66 1.60 31.04
N PHE A 280 8.67 1.62 30.15
CA PHE A 280 7.84 2.81 29.95
C PHE A 280 6.98 3.09 31.19
N ASP A 281 7.07 4.32 31.68
CA ASP A 281 6.17 4.80 32.73
C ASP A 281 4.78 5.10 32.13
N THR A 282 3.83 4.23 32.41
CA THR A 282 2.47 4.33 31.87
C THR A 282 1.72 5.61 32.30
N SER A 283 2.18 6.29 33.35
CA SER A 283 1.64 7.60 33.76
C SER A 283 1.91 8.69 32.72
N LEU A 284 2.95 8.53 31.88
CA LEU A 284 3.34 9.44 30.80
C LEU A 284 2.53 9.23 29.50
N ARG A 285 1.66 8.21 29.45
CA ARG A 285 0.87 7.90 28.25
C ARG A 285 0.08 9.10 27.72
N GLY A 286 -0.42 9.95 28.62
CA GLY A 286 -1.17 11.15 28.25
C GLY A 286 -0.33 12.26 27.61
N SER A 287 1.01 12.20 27.75
CA SER A 287 1.96 13.15 27.18
C SER A 287 2.44 12.78 25.79
N LEU A 288 2.24 11.52 25.38
CA LEU A 288 2.67 11.05 24.07
C LEU A 288 1.88 11.69 22.93
N GLN A 289 2.58 11.97 21.83
CA GLN A 289 1.95 12.40 20.60
C GLN A 289 1.03 11.30 20.07
N ARG A 290 -0.25 11.65 19.94
CA ARG A 290 -1.30 10.76 19.44
C ARG A 290 -1.36 10.84 17.92
N LEU A 291 -1.58 9.70 17.28
CA LEU A 291 -1.73 9.59 15.83
C LEU A 291 -3.16 9.24 15.41
N ASP A 292 -4.03 8.96 16.39
CA ASP A 292 -5.43 8.62 16.16
C ASP A 292 -6.38 9.43 17.05
N GLY A 293 -7.67 9.38 16.70
CA GLY A 293 -8.78 9.97 17.44
C GLY A 293 -9.56 8.97 18.27
N TYR A 294 -9.08 7.74 18.49
CA TYR A 294 -9.83 6.72 19.22
C TYR A 294 -9.87 6.98 20.73
N THR A 295 -10.87 6.39 21.37
CA THR A 295 -10.97 6.36 22.83
C THR A 295 -11.15 4.90 23.27
N PRO A 296 -10.13 4.28 23.90
CA PRO A 296 -8.80 4.85 24.18
C PRO A 296 -7.92 5.01 22.92
N VAL A 297 -6.94 5.93 22.96
CA VAL A 297 -5.93 6.10 21.92
C VAL A 297 -5.13 4.82 21.74
N ILE A 298 -4.81 4.47 20.50
CA ILE A 298 -4.17 3.20 20.12
C ILE A 298 -2.79 3.44 19.52
N PHE A 299 -2.66 4.46 18.66
CA PHE A 299 -1.45 4.76 17.90
C PHE A 299 -0.75 5.99 18.46
N TYR A 300 0.55 5.87 18.66
CA TYR A 300 1.40 6.92 19.17
C TYR A 300 2.63 7.08 18.28
N ASP A 301 3.19 8.30 18.25
CA ASP A 301 4.45 8.54 17.54
C ASP A 301 5.58 7.73 18.15
N TYR A 302 6.28 6.96 17.31
CA TYR A 302 7.32 6.05 17.74
C TYR A 302 8.56 6.78 18.29
N GLY A 303 8.95 7.87 17.63
CA GLY A 303 10.08 8.69 18.06
C GLY A 303 9.81 9.37 19.41
N ASP A 304 8.60 9.88 19.58
CA ASP A 304 8.17 10.50 20.84
C ASP A 304 8.06 9.47 21.98
N TYR A 305 7.51 8.28 21.69
CA TYR A 305 7.50 7.18 22.65
C TYR A 305 8.90 6.82 23.15
N VAL A 306 9.88 6.67 22.26
CA VAL A 306 11.24 6.31 22.63
C VAL A 306 11.93 7.46 23.38
N ALA A 307 11.63 8.72 23.05
CA ALA A 307 12.13 9.88 23.78
C ALA A 307 11.64 9.94 25.24
N HIS A 308 10.43 9.45 25.50
CA HIS A 308 9.89 9.32 26.88
C HIS A 308 10.38 8.07 27.60
N LEU A 309 10.82 7.05 26.87
CA LEU A 309 11.30 5.78 27.42
C LEU A 309 12.79 5.83 27.78
N CYS A 310 13.63 6.34 26.88
CA CYS A 310 15.08 6.27 26.98
C CYS A 310 15.66 7.56 27.60
N THR A 311 16.29 7.43 28.75
CA THR A 311 16.93 8.56 29.45
C THR A 311 18.44 8.69 29.16
N ASP A 312 19.06 7.73 28.47
CA ASP A 312 20.46 7.80 28.02
C ASP A 312 20.50 8.64 26.71
N ALA A 313 21.13 9.80 26.78
CA ALA A 313 21.19 10.73 25.66
C ALA A 313 21.94 10.15 24.45
N SER A 314 23.01 9.36 24.67
CA SER A 314 23.78 8.78 23.55
C SER A 314 23.01 7.69 22.85
N LEU A 315 22.27 6.85 23.59
CA LEU A 315 21.46 5.78 23.05
C LEU A 315 20.23 6.34 22.33
N LEU A 316 19.62 7.41 22.89
CA LEU A 316 18.52 8.10 22.24
C LEU A 316 18.94 8.78 20.92
N GLU A 317 20.14 9.37 20.89
CA GLU A 317 20.66 9.95 19.65
C GLU A 317 20.94 8.89 18.58
N ALA A 318 21.57 7.77 18.96
CA ALA A 318 21.78 6.64 18.06
C ALA A 318 20.44 6.10 17.49
N PHE A 319 19.40 6.05 18.35
CA PHE A 319 18.06 5.68 17.89
C PHE A 319 17.49 6.69 16.88
N ARG A 320 17.60 7.99 17.13
CA ARG A 320 17.11 9.05 16.24
C ARG A 320 17.81 9.03 14.88
N GLU A 321 19.12 8.85 14.89
CA GLU A 321 19.90 8.71 13.66
C GLU A 321 19.48 7.49 12.87
N GLN A 322 19.26 6.33 13.54
CA GLN A 322 18.81 5.13 12.87
C GLN A 322 17.37 5.28 12.36
N LEU A 323 16.48 5.91 13.13
CA LEU A 323 15.10 6.18 12.70
C LEU A 323 15.09 7.07 11.43
N SER A 324 15.97 8.07 11.38
CA SER A 324 16.09 8.92 10.18
C SER A 324 16.60 8.18 8.94
N ARG A 325 17.43 7.13 9.12
CA ARG A 325 17.82 6.25 8.00
C ARG A 325 16.69 5.30 7.60
N THR A 326 15.98 4.77 8.59
CA THR A 326 14.85 3.87 8.37
C THR A 326 13.67 4.57 7.71
N VAL A 327 13.41 5.84 8.06
CA VAL A 327 12.35 6.67 7.48
C VAL A 327 12.99 7.90 6.81
N PRO A 328 13.58 7.72 5.62
CA PRO A 328 14.35 8.77 4.96
C PRO A 328 13.51 9.92 4.45
N TYR A 329 12.18 9.71 4.31
CA TYR A 329 11.26 10.74 3.85
C TYR A 329 9.90 10.63 4.54
N LYS A 330 9.40 11.78 4.98
CA LYS A 330 8.07 11.92 5.59
C LYS A 330 7.56 13.35 5.47
#